data_185936ee11b6caf009d4ae8c4111cd4e
#
_entry.id   185936ee11b6caf009d4ae8c4111cd4e
#
_cell.length_a   1.000
_cell.length_b   1.000
_cell.length_c   1.000
_cell.angle_alpha   90.00
_cell.angle_beta   90.00
_cell.angle_gamma   90.00
#
_symmetry.space_group_name_H-M   'P 1'
#
loop_
_entity.id
_entity.type
_entity.pdbx_description
1 polymer ?
#
loop_
_entity_poly.entity_id
_entity_poly.type
_entity_poly.pdbx_seq_one_letter_code
_entity_poly.pdbx_strand_id
1 'polypeptide(L)'
;TIRNTLFILALLAVTMPAFFCNTPAKEGSDEPHEASLWKNVYDTSAQYVGMQTCRTCHEPVYQTFIQTGMGQSFGLATKEKSAADFSPAHALVYDTALDYYYKPYWDRDTFYIMEFRLDGRDTTHKRIQKVNYVVGSGQHTNSHIFNNNGYFFQAPITFYTQKHTWDLAPGFEKGVNSRFDRKIEPECITCHNGYPDFVNTSLNKYTRIPSGIDCERCHGPGSLHVADKLKGHLTDTSKTPDYTIVNPRKLPMDAQNNLCQRCHLQGIAVLNDGKTFFDFLPSHELKQSMQVFMPQYSGADRNMIMASHVERMKRSRCYLESGHMSCITCHNPHISVRSTDPEVFNIACKSCHAMDGDAKAVASSSLHCTAPEKTRMAVGDNCTG
;
A
#
# COMPACT_ATOMS: atom_id res chain seq x y z
N THR A 1 -36.81 -82.76 -6.41
CA THR A 1 -35.41 -83.18 -6.15
C THR A 1 -34.43 -82.16 -6.74
N ILE A 2 -34.00 -81.22 -5.95
CA ILE A 2 -32.93 -80.28 -6.32
C ILE A 2 -32.04 -80.19 -5.08
N ARG A 3 -30.81 -80.66 -5.23
CA ARG A 3 -29.72 -80.64 -4.17
C ARG A 3 -29.12 -79.27 -4.07
N ASN A 4 -29.14 -78.74 -2.86
CA ASN A 4 -28.34 -77.53 -2.44
C ASN A 4 -26.88 -77.86 -2.36
N THR A 5 -26.07 -77.11 -3.04
CA THR A 5 -24.64 -77.10 -2.86
C THR A 5 -24.20 -75.73 -2.20
N LEU A 6 -23.84 -75.80 -0.94
CA LEU A 6 -23.27 -74.67 -0.21
C LEU A 6 -21.82 -74.47 -0.69
N PHE A 7 -21.51 -73.26 -1.17
CA PHE A 7 -20.16 -72.80 -1.34
C PHE A 7 -19.75 -72.01 -0.09
N ILE A 8 -18.80 -72.52 0.68
CA ILE A 8 -18.16 -71.82 1.78
C ILE A 8 -16.99 -71.04 1.19
N LEU A 9 -17.10 -69.69 1.14
CA LEU A 9 -15.97 -68.79 0.86
C LEU A 9 -15.26 -68.50 2.15
N ALA A 10 -14.05 -69.05 2.29
CA ALA A 10 -13.11 -68.69 3.38
C ALA A 10 -12.48 -67.28 3.09
N LEU A 11 -12.87 -66.30 3.88
CA LEU A 11 -12.21 -64.97 3.88
C LEU A 11 -10.89 -65.11 4.66
N LEU A 12 -9.77 -65.04 3.95
CA LEU A 12 -8.45 -64.85 4.55
C LEU A 12 -8.29 -63.36 4.89
N ALA A 13 -8.44 -63.01 6.16
CA ALA A 13 -8.10 -61.70 6.66
C ALA A 13 -6.57 -61.56 6.78
N VAL A 14 -5.96 -60.86 5.83
CA VAL A 14 -4.56 -60.46 5.93
C VAL A 14 -4.49 -59.23 6.86
N THR A 15 -4.10 -59.41 8.09
CA THR A 15 -3.79 -58.33 9.02
C THR A 15 -2.43 -57.75 8.66
N MET A 16 -2.40 -56.63 7.95
CA MET A 16 -1.24 -55.80 7.83
C MET A 16 -1.00 -55.05 9.15
N PRO A 17 0.15 -55.16 9.80
CA PRO A 17 0.47 -54.27 10.90
C PRO A 17 0.71 -52.87 10.35
N ALA A 18 -0.18 -51.92 10.70
CA ALA A 18 0.06 -50.50 10.47
C ALA A 18 1.21 -50.05 11.38
N PHE A 19 2.40 -49.93 10.80
CA PHE A 19 3.49 -49.19 11.44
C PHE A 19 3.11 -47.73 11.44
N PHE A 20 2.47 -47.24 12.52
CA PHE A 20 2.46 -45.84 12.85
C PHE A 20 3.87 -45.40 13.20
N CYS A 21 4.57 -44.75 12.27
CA CYS A 21 5.71 -43.91 12.59
C CYS A 21 5.24 -42.76 13.45
N ASN A 22 5.20 -42.93 14.76
CA ASN A 22 5.20 -41.82 15.69
C ASN A 22 6.61 -41.21 15.63
N THR A 23 6.82 -40.28 14.70
CA THR A 23 7.84 -39.28 14.85
C THR A 23 7.36 -38.38 15.98
N PRO A 24 8.08 -38.27 17.11
CA PRO A 24 7.73 -37.25 18.09
C PRO A 24 7.82 -35.93 17.39
N ALA A 25 6.70 -35.16 17.40
CA ALA A 25 6.75 -33.76 17.04
C ALA A 25 7.88 -33.16 17.88
N LYS A 26 8.91 -32.61 17.23
CA LYS A 26 9.86 -31.76 17.91
C LYS A 26 9.01 -30.69 18.61
N GLU A 27 8.95 -30.77 19.94
CA GLU A 27 8.53 -29.64 20.76
C GLU A 27 9.37 -28.47 20.27
N GLY A 28 8.70 -27.50 19.66
CA GLY A 28 9.32 -26.27 19.19
C GLY A 28 10.03 -25.69 20.41
N SER A 29 11.32 -25.44 20.29
CA SER A 29 12.06 -24.63 21.24
C SER A 29 11.27 -23.33 21.40
N ASP A 30 10.87 -22.99 22.64
CA ASP A 30 10.29 -21.71 23.07
C ASP A 30 11.34 -20.57 22.96
N GLU A 31 12.07 -20.50 21.86
CA GLU A 31 12.75 -19.28 21.46
C GLU A 31 11.65 -18.28 21.11
N PRO A 32 11.58 -17.13 21.78
CA PRO A 32 10.58 -16.12 21.47
C PRO A 32 10.73 -15.78 19.99
N HIS A 33 9.64 -15.95 19.24
CA HIS A 33 9.62 -15.60 17.83
C HIS A 33 10.16 -14.16 17.72
N GLU A 34 11.17 -13.93 16.89
CA GLU A 34 11.90 -12.65 16.79
C GLU A 34 10.94 -11.44 16.65
N ALA A 35 9.77 -11.70 16.11
CA ALA A 35 8.65 -10.78 16.04
C ALA A 35 8.14 -10.33 17.43
N SER A 36 8.13 -11.19 18.46
CA SER A 36 7.62 -10.88 19.81
C SER A 36 8.52 -9.93 20.63
N LEU A 37 9.71 -9.62 20.11
CA LEU A 37 10.64 -8.69 20.77
C LEU A 37 10.20 -7.23 20.68
N TRP A 38 9.37 -6.85 19.69
CA TRP A 38 8.94 -5.48 19.48
C TRP A 38 7.84 -5.07 20.45
N LYS A 39 8.22 -4.49 21.60
CA LYS A 39 7.33 -4.15 22.71
C LYS A 39 6.12 -3.30 22.29
N ASN A 40 6.33 -2.31 21.44
CA ASN A 40 5.26 -1.41 20.99
C ASN A 40 4.14 -2.08 20.17
N VAL A 41 4.35 -3.29 19.70
CA VAL A 41 3.37 -4.04 18.91
C VAL A 41 2.62 -5.07 19.77
N TYR A 42 3.29 -5.63 20.77
CA TYR A 42 2.74 -6.69 21.60
C TYR A 42 2.24 -6.21 22.98
N ASP A 43 2.67 -5.04 23.42
CA ASP A 43 2.17 -4.40 24.64
C ASP A 43 0.88 -3.64 24.34
N THR A 44 -0.23 -4.14 24.84
CA THR A 44 -1.57 -3.55 24.64
C THR A 44 -1.73 -2.16 25.26
N SER A 45 -0.79 -1.71 26.11
CA SER A 45 -0.76 -0.36 26.66
C SER A 45 -0.17 0.67 25.69
N ALA A 46 0.50 0.22 24.60
CA ALA A 46 1.09 1.10 23.62
C ALA A 46 0.01 1.91 22.87
N GLN A 47 0.23 3.21 22.76
CA GLN A 47 -0.69 4.16 22.13
C GLN A 47 -0.03 4.88 20.96
N TYR A 48 -0.84 5.26 19.96
CA TYR A 48 -0.41 6.14 18.88
C TYR A 48 -0.27 7.57 19.39
N VAL A 49 0.85 8.21 19.05
CA VAL A 49 1.20 9.57 19.52
C VAL A 49 1.13 10.62 18.41
N GLY A 50 1.02 10.18 17.16
CA GLY A 50 0.93 11.03 15.98
C GLY A 50 2.28 11.55 15.49
N MET A 51 2.35 11.82 14.19
CA MET A 51 3.57 12.21 13.46
C MET A 51 4.25 13.46 14.03
N GLN A 52 3.49 14.41 14.60
CA GLN A 52 4.06 15.63 15.17
C GLN A 52 4.92 15.35 16.42
N THR A 53 4.56 14.36 17.20
CA THR A 53 5.38 13.91 18.34
C THR A 53 6.71 13.31 17.84
N CYS A 54 6.67 12.50 16.78
CA CYS A 54 7.87 11.93 16.17
C CYS A 54 8.81 13.03 15.64
N ARG A 55 8.23 14.05 15.02
CA ARG A 55 8.94 15.20 14.47
C ARG A 55 9.85 15.89 15.49
N THR A 56 9.44 15.97 16.75
CA THR A 56 10.21 16.70 17.78
C THR A 56 11.67 16.21 17.94
N CYS A 57 11.89 14.91 17.66
CA CYS A 57 13.23 14.30 17.72
C CYS A 57 13.75 13.88 16.34
N HIS A 58 12.87 13.63 15.37
CA HIS A 58 13.21 13.11 14.04
C HIS A 58 12.92 14.14 12.93
N GLU A 59 13.15 15.43 13.18
CA GLU A 59 12.87 16.52 12.22
C GLU A 59 13.45 16.28 10.82
N PRO A 60 14.72 15.88 10.62
CA PRO A 60 15.26 15.67 9.27
C PRO A 60 14.53 14.57 8.50
N VAL A 61 14.17 13.46 9.15
CA VAL A 61 13.42 12.36 8.54
C VAL A 61 11.99 12.79 8.25
N TYR A 62 11.37 13.53 9.15
CA TYR A 62 10.04 14.09 8.95
C TYR A 62 9.99 14.97 7.70
N GLN A 63 10.94 15.88 7.54
CA GLN A 63 10.97 16.83 6.40
C GLN A 63 11.10 16.12 5.06
N THR A 64 11.88 15.05 4.98
CA THR A 64 12.00 14.28 3.74
C THR A 64 10.76 13.38 3.51
N PHE A 65 10.22 12.78 4.57
CA PHE A 65 9.08 11.89 4.47
C PHE A 65 7.81 12.59 3.99
N ILE A 66 7.49 13.79 4.49
CA ILE A 66 6.31 14.54 4.04
C ILE A 66 6.36 14.94 2.56
N GLN A 67 7.52 14.83 1.89
CA GLN A 67 7.67 15.03 0.45
C GLN A 67 7.50 13.74 -0.36
N THR A 68 7.37 12.58 0.30
CA THR A 68 7.14 11.31 -0.38
C THR A 68 5.71 11.20 -0.91
N GLY A 69 5.49 10.29 -1.86
CA GLY A 69 4.14 9.97 -2.32
C GLY A 69 3.21 9.48 -1.20
N MET A 70 3.77 8.81 -0.18
CA MET A 70 3.02 8.35 1.01
C MET A 70 2.68 9.51 1.94
N GLY A 71 3.64 10.37 2.27
CA GLY A 71 3.38 11.56 3.09
C GLY A 71 2.39 12.54 2.44
N GLN A 72 2.36 12.57 1.11
CA GLN A 72 1.46 13.43 0.33
C GLN A 72 0.21 12.71 -0.18
N SER A 73 -0.07 11.49 0.27
CA SER A 73 -1.18 10.68 -0.29
C SER A 73 -2.58 11.26 -0.05
N PHE A 74 -2.73 12.16 0.94
CA PHE A 74 -3.99 12.82 1.28
C PHE A 74 -3.73 14.17 1.94
N GLY A 75 -4.54 15.18 1.65
CA GLY A 75 -4.42 16.50 2.29
C GLY A 75 -5.59 17.41 2.00
N LEU A 76 -5.63 18.55 2.68
CA LEU A 76 -6.63 19.60 2.41
C LEU A 76 -6.56 20.04 0.95
N ALA A 77 -7.71 20.38 0.39
CA ALA A 77 -7.81 20.92 -0.97
C ALA A 77 -7.29 22.36 -0.98
N THR A 78 -5.99 22.51 -1.21
CA THR A 78 -5.32 23.80 -1.43
C THR A 78 -4.69 23.84 -2.81
N LYS A 79 -4.34 25.03 -3.29
CA LYS A 79 -3.70 25.23 -4.60
C LYS A 79 -2.34 24.52 -4.65
N GLU A 80 -1.61 24.54 -3.55
CA GLU A 80 -0.29 23.90 -3.41
C GLU A 80 -0.39 22.37 -3.43
N LYS A 81 -1.47 21.82 -2.88
CA LYS A 81 -1.71 20.38 -2.86
C LYS A 81 -2.19 19.85 -4.21
N SER A 82 -2.85 20.68 -5.01
CA SER A 82 -3.42 20.28 -6.30
C SER A 82 -2.36 20.29 -7.39
N ALA A 83 -2.22 19.18 -8.11
CA ALA A 83 -1.40 19.09 -9.32
C ALA A 83 -2.23 19.38 -10.61
N ALA A 84 -3.51 19.73 -10.47
CA ALA A 84 -4.45 19.79 -11.56
C ALA A 84 -4.37 21.10 -12.34
N ASP A 85 -4.64 21.03 -13.65
CA ASP A 85 -4.81 22.16 -14.55
C ASP A 85 -6.27 22.62 -14.56
N PHE A 86 -6.49 23.87 -14.20
CA PHE A 86 -7.80 24.52 -14.16
C PHE A 86 -8.04 25.47 -15.33
N SER A 87 -7.20 25.44 -16.35
CA SER A 87 -7.39 26.26 -17.54
C SER A 87 -8.71 25.91 -18.24
N PRO A 88 -9.39 26.88 -18.88
CA PRO A 88 -10.68 26.64 -19.54
C PRO A 88 -10.64 25.55 -20.61
N ALA A 89 -9.47 25.30 -21.21
CA ALA A 89 -9.27 24.27 -22.23
C ALA A 89 -9.32 22.85 -21.66
N HIS A 90 -8.97 22.67 -20.37
CA HIS A 90 -8.85 21.35 -19.74
C HIS A 90 -9.88 21.11 -18.61
N ALA A 91 -10.40 22.18 -18.00
CA ALA A 91 -11.25 22.10 -16.81
C ALA A 91 -12.73 21.85 -17.15
N LEU A 92 -13.02 20.90 -18.05
CA LEU A 92 -14.39 20.48 -18.37
C LEU A 92 -14.40 18.98 -18.71
N VAL A 93 -15.24 18.21 -18.03
CA VAL A 93 -15.48 16.80 -18.30
C VAL A 93 -16.94 16.60 -18.68
N TYR A 94 -17.20 15.84 -19.75
CA TYR A 94 -18.55 15.46 -20.16
C TYR A 94 -18.73 13.95 -20.01
N ASP A 95 -19.65 13.56 -19.14
CA ASP A 95 -20.11 12.18 -19.00
C ASP A 95 -21.22 11.92 -20.03
N THR A 96 -20.85 11.28 -21.13
CA THR A 96 -21.76 10.98 -22.23
C THR A 96 -22.85 9.97 -21.86
N ALA A 97 -22.62 9.14 -20.84
CA ALA A 97 -23.59 8.10 -20.45
C ALA A 97 -24.73 8.67 -19.62
N LEU A 98 -24.45 9.67 -18.78
CA LEU A 98 -25.44 10.28 -17.90
C LEU A 98 -25.86 11.69 -18.35
N ASP A 99 -25.21 12.23 -19.41
CA ASP A 99 -25.45 13.58 -19.93
C ASP A 99 -25.22 14.65 -18.87
N TYR A 100 -24.08 14.58 -18.16
CA TYR A 100 -23.65 15.59 -17.21
C TYR A 100 -22.30 16.19 -17.58
N TYR A 101 -22.17 17.47 -17.36
CA TYR A 101 -20.92 18.22 -17.42
C TYR A 101 -20.38 18.44 -16.01
N TYR A 102 -19.06 18.31 -15.84
CA TYR A 102 -18.35 18.59 -14.60
C TYR A 102 -17.28 19.64 -14.85
N LYS A 103 -17.34 20.76 -14.12
CA LYS A 103 -16.37 21.85 -14.22
C LYS A 103 -15.69 22.05 -12.86
N PRO A 104 -14.40 21.68 -12.71
CA PRO A 104 -13.61 22.03 -11.54
C PRO A 104 -13.17 23.51 -11.63
N TYR A 105 -13.18 24.22 -10.51
CA TYR A 105 -12.71 25.61 -10.46
C TYR A 105 -12.39 26.04 -9.02
N TRP A 106 -11.56 27.07 -8.93
CA TRP A 106 -11.31 27.77 -7.67
C TRP A 106 -12.15 29.05 -7.62
N ASP A 107 -12.78 29.28 -6.47
CA ASP A 107 -13.30 30.59 -6.09
C ASP A 107 -12.46 31.07 -4.90
N ARG A 108 -11.58 32.05 -5.13
CA ARG A 108 -10.53 32.46 -4.23
C ARG A 108 -9.65 31.27 -3.82
N ASP A 109 -9.72 30.83 -2.55
CA ASP A 109 -8.96 29.69 -2.01
C ASP A 109 -9.82 28.46 -1.74
N THR A 110 -11.04 28.45 -2.26
CA THR A 110 -11.95 27.33 -2.11
C THR A 110 -12.12 26.59 -3.44
N PHE A 111 -11.90 25.30 -3.41
CA PHE A 111 -12.08 24.44 -4.57
C PHE A 111 -13.52 23.95 -4.67
N TYR A 112 -14.07 24.03 -5.87
CA TYR A 112 -15.41 23.57 -6.21
C TYR A 112 -15.41 22.71 -7.46
N ILE A 113 -16.37 21.77 -7.53
CA ILE A 113 -16.76 21.07 -8.74
C ILE A 113 -18.22 21.40 -9.00
N MET A 114 -18.49 22.00 -10.15
CA MET A 114 -19.84 22.26 -10.64
C MET A 114 -20.26 21.13 -11.57
N GLU A 115 -21.38 20.50 -11.25
CA GLU A 115 -22.09 19.57 -12.13
C GLU A 115 -23.25 20.31 -12.76
N PHE A 116 -23.46 20.15 -14.06
CA PHE A 116 -24.59 20.77 -14.76
C PHE A 116 -25.03 19.96 -15.98
N ARG A 117 -26.25 20.22 -16.43
CA ARG A 117 -26.82 19.65 -17.64
C ARG A 117 -27.33 20.78 -18.52
N LEU A 118 -27.25 20.61 -19.84
CA LEU A 118 -27.69 21.58 -20.81
C LEU A 118 -28.88 21.03 -21.63
N ASP A 119 -29.82 21.89 -21.95
CA ASP A 119 -30.81 21.69 -23.02
C ASP A 119 -30.67 22.87 -24.00
N GLY A 120 -30.04 22.61 -25.16
CA GLY A 120 -29.57 23.63 -26.06
C GLY A 120 -28.55 24.57 -25.39
N ARG A 121 -28.93 25.79 -25.09
CA ARG A 121 -28.10 26.78 -24.38
C ARG A 121 -28.51 26.98 -22.92
N ASP A 122 -29.59 26.38 -22.50
CA ASP A 122 -30.14 26.53 -21.15
C ASP A 122 -29.59 25.50 -20.17
N THR A 123 -29.21 25.94 -18.99
CA THR A 123 -28.79 25.07 -17.91
C THR A 123 -30.01 24.54 -17.16
N THR A 124 -30.36 23.27 -17.36
CA THR A 124 -31.53 22.63 -16.77
C THR A 124 -31.30 21.99 -15.43
N HIS A 125 -30.03 21.71 -15.11
CA HIS A 125 -29.57 21.20 -13.81
C HIS A 125 -28.27 21.89 -13.42
N LYS A 126 -28.11 22.25 -12.15
CA LYS A 126 -26.86 22.79 -11.62
C LYS A 126 -26.66 22.39 -10.16
N ARG A 127 -25.52 21.77 -9.85
CA ARG A 127 -25.05 21.49 -8.49
C ARG A 127 -23.63 22.03 -8.34
N ILE A 128 -23.34 22.71 -7.24
CA ILE A 128 -21.98 23.15 -6.88
C ILE A 128 -21.58 22.44 -5.59
N GLN A 129 -20.49 21.70 -5.64
CA GLN A 129 -19.98 20.95 -4.51
C GLN A 129 -18.60 21.49 -4.12
N LYS A 130 -18.46 21.93 -2.85
CA LYS A 130 -17.15 22.25 -2.27
C LYS A 130 -16.34 20.97 -2.12
N VAL A 131 -15.08 21.00 -2.53
CA VAL A 131 -14.09 19.95 -2.30
C VAL A 131 -13.28 20.30 -1.05
N ASN A 132 -13.11 19.35 -0.15
CA ASN A 132 -12.40 19.56 1.10
C ASN A 132 -11.00 18.95 1.09
N TYR A 133 -10.80 17.83 0.35
CA TYR A 133 -9.54 17.11 0.33
C TYR A 133 -9.15 16.66 -1.07
N VAL A 134 -7.83 16.57 -1.28
CA VAL A 134 -7.22 15.99 -2.48
C VAL A 134 -6.53 14.69 -2.07
N VAL A 135 -6.84 13.60 -2.79
CA VAL A 135 -6.24 12.28 -2.64
C VAL A 135 -5.19 12.07 -3.72
N GLY A 136 -4.07 11.50 -3.33
CA GLY A 136 -2.91 11.27 -4.19
C GLY A 136 -1.88 12.39 -4.09
N SER A 137 -0.63 12.04 -4.30
CA SER A 137 0.51 12.98 -4.26
C SER A 137 0.63 13.88 -5.48
N GLY A 138 -0.25 13.71 -6.47
CA GLY A 138 -0.15 14.40 -7.76
C GLY A 138 0.85 13.77 -8.74
N GLN A 139 1.42 12.61 -8.42
CA GLN A 139 2.34 11.93 -9.35
C GLN A 139 1.61 11.20 -10.48
N HIS A 140 0.48 10.59 -10.19
CA HIS A 140 -0.35 9.88 -11.16
C HIS A 140 -1.71 10.54 -11.33
N THR A 141 -2.37 10.81 -10.20
CA THR A 141 -3.71 11.39 -10.17
C THR A 141 -3.87 12.30 -8.96
N ASN A 142 -4.83 13.21 -9.06
CA ASN A 142 -5.50 13.83 -7.91
C ASN A 142 -6.99 13.55 -7.98
N SER A 143 -7.48 12.72 -7.06
CA SER A 143 -8.91 12.52 -6.81
C SER A 143 -9.40 13.48 -5.72
N HIS A 144 -10.70 13.67 -5.62
CA HIS A 144 -11.27 14.73 -4.82
C HIS A 144 -12.32 14.18 -3.87
N ILE A 145 -12.28 14.63 -2.61
CA ILE A 145 -13.22 14.24 -1.57
C ILE A 145 -13.89 15.48 -1.00
N PHE A 146 -15.17 15.40 -0.76
CA PHE A 146 -15.90 16.39 0.00
C PHE A 146 -16.42 15.80 1.31
N ASN A 147 -16.56 16.69 2.30
CA ASN A 147 -17.04 16.38 3.64
C ASN A 147 -18.40 17.05 3.83
N ASN A 148 -19.40 16.26 4.14
CA ASN A 148 -20.71 16.74 4.53
C ASN A 148 -20.98 16.33 5.99
N ASN A 149 -20.76 17.24 6.93
CA ASN A 149 -20.97 17.01 8.37
C ASN A 149 -20.26 15.75 8.92
N GLY A 150 -19.03 15.53 8.49
CA GLY A 150 -18.21 14.37 8.87
C GLY A 150 -18.37 13.16 7.94
N TYR A 151 -19.35 13.13 7.05
CA TYR A 151 -19.52 12.09 6.05
C TYR A 151 -18.70 12.40 4.80
N PHE A 152 -17.84 11.49 4.39
CA PHE A 152 -16.90 11.67 3.29
C PHE A 152 -17.37 10.97 2.03
N PHE A 153 -17.30 11.69 0.91
CA PHE A 153 -17.70 11.19 -0.40
C PHE A 153 -16.67 11.57 -1.46
N GLN A 154 -16.50 10.71 -2.45
CA GLN A 154 -15.69 11.01 -3.62
C GLN A 154 -16.46 11.85 -4.64
N ALA A 155 -15.80 12.87 -5.16
CA ALA A 155 -16.32 13.63 -6.31
C ALA A 155 -16.13 12.82 -7.62
N PRO A 156 -16.99 13.06 -8.64
CA PRO A 156 -17.05 12.22 -9.83
C PRO A 156 -15.86 12.35 -10.79
N ILE A 157 -15.04 13.39 -10.66
CA ILE A 157 -13.91 13.64 -11.56
C ILE A 157 -12.57 13.66 -10.85
N THR A 158 -11.53 13.23 -11.58
CA THR A 158 -10.15 13.13 -11.16
C THR A 158 -9.26 13.80 -12.19
N PHE A 159 -8.19 14.44 -11.74
CA PHE A 159 -7.13 14.90 -12.63
C PHE A 159 -6.07 13.81 -12.80
N TYR A 160 -5.84 13.39 -14.04
CA TYR A 160 -4.83 12.40 -14.42
C TYR A 160 -3.54 13.12 -14.81
N THR A 161 -2.61 13.25 -13.90
CA THR A 161 -1.39 14.07 -14.06
C THR A 161 -0.55 13.60 -15.23
N GLN A 162 -0.41 12.30 -15.43
CA GLN A 162 0.39 11.76 -16.54
C GLN A 162 -0.22 12.03 -17.92
N LYS A 163 -1.54 12.15 -18.01
CA LYS A 163 -2.27 12.48 -19.22
C LYS A 163 -2.54 13.98 -19.34
N HIS A 164 -2.24 14.73 -18.28
CA HIS A 164 -2.54 16.15 -18.15
C HIS A 164 -4.00 16.51 -18.47
N THR A 165 -4.94 15.73 -17.96
CA THR A 165 -6.36 15.88 -18.27
C THR A 165 -7.27 15.56 -17.07
N TRP A 166 -8.41 16.24 -17.02
CA TRP A 166 -9.53 15.85 -16.17
C TRP A 166 -10.34 14.78 -16.87
N ASP A 167 -10.80 13.79 -16.14
CA ASP A 167 -11.72 12.76 -16.61
C ASP A 167 -12.54 12.21 -15.45
N LEU A 168 -13.50 11.32 -15.73
CA LEU A 168 -14.23 10.60 -14.71
C LEU A 168 -13.25 9.87 -13.77
N ALA A 169 -13.59 9.86 -12.50
CA ALA A 169 -12.77 9.17 -11.50
C ALA A 169 -12.76 7.64 -11.73
N PRO A 170 -11.69 6.93 -11.34
CA PRO A 170 -11.62 5.49 -11.51
C PRO A 170 -12.87 4.77 -10.96
N GLY A 171 -13.50 3.94 -11.79
CA GLY A 171 -14.75 3.23 -11.48
C GLY A 171 -16.03 4.09 -11.60
N PHE A 172 -15.94 5.25 -12.24
CA PHE A 172 -17.11 6.06 -12.64
C PHE A 172 -17.37 6.00 -14.15
N GLU A 173 -16.51 5.33 -14.89
CA GLU A 173 -16.59 5.23 -16.34
C GLU A 173 -17.73 4.28 -16.78
N LYS A 174 -18.07 4.27 -18.05
CA LYS A 174 -19.00 3.33 -18.68
C LYS A 174 -20.43 3.32 -18.09
N GLY A 175 -20.89 4.48 -17.66
CA GLY A 175 -22.26 4.65 -17.16
C GLY A 175 -22.49 4.23 -15.71
N VAL A 176 -21.44 3.89 -14.96
CA VAL A 176 -21.53 3.54 -13.54
C VAL A 176 -21.22 4.72 -12.60
N ASN A 177 -21.25 5.94 -13.13
CA ASN A 177 -21.00 7.15 -12.36
C ASN A 177 -22.12 7.39 -11.32
N SER A 178 -21.81 7.20 -10.05
CA SER A 178 -22.70 7.49 -8.92
C SER A 178 -22.74 9.00 -8.56
N ARG A 179 -22.13 9.85 -9.39
CA ARG A 179 -22.06 11.30 -9.19
C ARG A 179 -21.37 11.63 -7.87
N PHE A 180 -22.03 12.29 -6.92
CA PHE A 180 -21.48 12.67 -5.61
C PHE A 180 -21.91 11.72 -4.49
N ASP A 181 -22.19 10.44 -4.78
CA ASP A 181 -22.75 9.51 -3.79
C ASP A 181 -21.82 8.34 -3.43
N ARG A 182 -20.60 8.26 -4.01
CA ARG A 182 -19.62 7.26 -3.62
C ARG A 182 -19.08 7.57 -2.23
N LYS A 183 -19.41 6.71 -1.26
CA LYS A 183 -18.90 6.81 0.11
C LYS A 183 -17.41 6.47 0.17
N ILE A 184 -16.69 7.17 1.05
CA ILE A 184 -15.29 6.88 1.36
C ILE A 184 -15.23 6.10 2.66
N GLU A 185 -15.09 4.80 2.53
CA GLU A 185 -15.05 3.85 3.63
C GLU A 185 -13.62 3.67 4.17
N PRO A 186 -13.44 3.02 5.34
CA PRO A 186 -12.13 2.77 5.96
C PRO A 186 -11.13 2.06 5.03
N GLU A 187 -11.59 1.22 4.10
CA GLU A 187 -10.73 0.56 3.10
C GLU A 187 -9.94 1.57 2.26
N CYS A 188 -10.58 2.63 1.78
CA CYS A 188 -9.92 3.69 1.01
C CYS A 188 -8.92 4.45 1.87
N ILE A 189 -9.33 4.79 3.09
CA ILE A 189 -8.55 5.62 4.01
C ILE A 189 -7.31 4.90 4.53
N THR A 190 -7.37 3.58 4.73
CA THR A 190 -6.24 2.81 5.27
C THR A 190 -4.98 2.88 4.41
N CYS A 191 -5.11 3.08 3.08
CA CYS A 191 -3.98 3.19 2.16
C CYS A 191 -3.51 4.63 1.93
N HIS A 192 -4.27 5.62 2.39
CA HIS A 192 -3.99 7.03 2.08
C HIS A 192 -3.71 7.89 3.32
N ASN A 193 -4.00 7.39 4.52
CA ASN A 193 -3.93 8.18 5.75
C ASN A 193 -3.25 7.44 6.91
N GLY A 194 -2.82 8.20 7.90
CA GLY A 194 -2.57 7.71 9.24
C GLY A 194 -3.85 7.18 9.91
N TYR A 195 -3.89 7.12 11.22
CA TYR A 195 -5.04 6.59 11.96
C TYR A 195 -6.13 7.65 12.11
N PRO A 196 -7.30 7.49 11.45
CA PRO A 196 -8.43 8.42 11.56
C PRO A 196 -9.28 8.09 12.79
N ASP A 197 -10.04 9.07 13.27
CA ASP A 197 -11.10 8.84 14.24
C ASP A 197 -12.40 8.54 13.48
N PHE A 198 -12.66 7.25 13.29
CA PHE A 198 -13.81 6.74 12.54
C PHE A 198 -15.00 6.50 13.49
N VAL A 199 -16.21 6.81 13.01
CA VAL A 199 -17.45 6.55 13.75
C VAL A 199 -17.96 5.15 13.38
N ASN A 200 -17.72 4.15 14.22
CA ASN A 200 -17.98 2.72 13.96
C ASN A 200 -19.44 2.38 13.61
N THR A 201 -20.41 3.24 13.96
CA THR A 201 -21.83 3.06 13.61
C THR A 201 -22.19 3.64 12.24
N SER A 202 -21.21 4.13 11.48
CA SER A 202 -21.39 4.69 10.14
C SER A 202 -20.55 3.93 9.10
N LEU A 203 -20.83 4.15 7.81
CA LEU A 203 -20.02 3.62 6.73
C LEU A 203 -18.83 4.54 6.36
N ASN A 204 -19.00 5.86 6.52
CA ASN A 204 -18.08 6.84 5.97
C ASN A 204 -18.00 8.14 6.80
N LYS A 205 -18.24 8.07 8.12
CA LYS A 205 -18.17 9.24 8.99
C LYS A 205 -16.87 9.24 9.79
N TYR A 206 -16.17 10.37 9.72
CA TYR A 206 -14.91 10.61 10.44
C TYR A 206 -15.00 11.90 11.22
N THR A 207 -14.57 11.89 12.48
CA THR A 207 -14.48 13.10 13.32
C THR A 207 -13.11 13.79 13.15
N ARG A 208 -12.08 13.02 12.81
CA ARG A 208 -10.75 13.51 12.46
C ARG A 208 -10.14 12.60 11.38
N ILE A 209 -9.44 13.20 10.43
CA ILE A 209 -8.68 12.49 9.43
C ILE A 209 -7.30 13.14 9.28
N PRO A 210 -6.19 12.40 9.52
CA PRO A 210 -4.85 12.94 9.35
C PRO A 210 -4.50 13.11 7.88
N SER A 211 -3.51 13.95 7.58
CA SER A 211 -3.00 14.14 6.22
C SER A 211 -1.93 13.09 5.92
N GLY A 212 -2.11 12.36 4.83
CA GLY A 212 -1.14 11.37 4.34
C GLY A 212 -0.92 10.18 5.27
N ILE A 213 -0.06 9.29 4.85
CA ILE A 213 0.47 8.21 5.70
C ILE A 213 1.40 8.83 6.74
N ASP A 214 1.39 8.31 7.96
CA ASP A 214 2.26 8.75 9.05
C ASP A 214 3.32 7.71 9.45
N CYS A 215 4.22 8.12 10.35
CA CYS A 215 5.34 7.31 10.84
C CYS A 215 4.85 5.99 11.46
N GLU A 216 3.80 6.06 12.27
CA GLU A 216 3.31 4.94 13.06
C GLU A 216 2.60 3.87 12.20
N ARG A 217 2.24 4.20 10.95
CA ARG A 217 1.72 3.21 9.99
C ARG A 217 2.76 2.13 9.64
N CYS A 218 4.07 2.47 9.79
CA CYS A 218 5.18 1.58 9.51
C CYS A 218 5.95 1.16 10.76
N HIS A 219 5.98 2.03 11.77
CA HIS A 219 6.77 1.82 12.98
C HIS A 219 5.94 1.31 14.18
N GLY A 220 4.60 1.32 14.07
CA GLY A 220 3.67 0.97 15.15
C GLY A 220 3.54 2.07 16.21
N PRO A 221 2.75 1.85 17.28
CA PRO A 221 2.47 2.83 18.31
C PRO A 221 3.74 3.37 18.97
N GLY A 222 3.86 4.70 19.08
CA GLY A 222 5.11 5.37 19.50
C GLY A 222 5.22 5.64 20.99
N SER A 223 4.16 5.47 21.79
CA SER A 223 4.14 5.95 23.18
C SER A 223 5.24 5.36 24.07
N LEU A 224 5.49 4.04 23.94
CA LEU A 224 6.55 3.37 24.73
C LEU A 224 7.94 3.90 24.38
N HIS A 225 8.20 4.10 23.07
CA HIS A 225 9.45 4.66 22.60
C HIS A 225 9.65 6.08 23.12
N VAL A 226 8.66 6.95 22.97
CA VAL A 226 8.73 8.33 23.46
C VAL A 226 8.99 8.37 24.97
N ALA A 227 8.23 7.59 25.75
CA ALA A 227 8.40 7.54 27.20
C ALA A 227 9.80 7.03 27.63
N ASP A 228 10.35 6.06 26.91
CA ASP A 228 11.68 5.50 27.17
C ASP A 228 12.78 6.53 26.87
N LYS A 229 12.68 7.22 25.71
CA LYS A 229 13.70 8.21 25.30
C LYS A 229 13.67 9.46 26.16
N LEU A 230 12.48 9.89 26.62
CA LEU A 230 12.36 11.01 27.56
C LEU A 230 12.97 10.72 28.94
N LYS A 231 13.15 9.44 29.32
CA LYS A 231 13.90 9.01 30.50
C LYS A 231 15.42 9.00 30.29
N GLY A 232 15.90 9.31 29.09
CA GLY A 232 17.31 9.30 28.73
C GLY A 232 17.86 7.92 28.33
N HIS A 233 17.02 6.92 28.12
CA HIS A 233 17.46 5.59 27.70
C HIS A 233 17.74 5.57 26.19
N LEU A 234 18.97 5.96 25.80
CA LEU A 234 19.39 5.94 24.42
C LEU A 234 19.94 4.56 24.04
N THR A 235 19.43 3.99 22.96
CA THR A 235 19.88 2.71 22.43
C THR A 235 20.88 2.95 21.29
N ASP A 236 22.08 2.32 21.37
CA ASP A 236 23.01 2.28 20.25
C ASP A 236 22.49 1.29 19.20
N THR A 237 21.72 1.81 18.24
CA THR A 237 21.08 1.01 17.19
C THR A 237 22.06 0.40 16.18
N SER A 238 23.36 0.75 16.25
CA SER A 238 24.40 0.07 15.48
C SER A 238 24.71 -1.33 16.05
N LYS A 239 24.50 -1.53 17.35
CA LYS A 239 24.79 -2.78 18.07
C LYS A 239 23.54 -3.63 18.29
N THR A 240 22.44 -2.99 18.70
CA THR A 240 21.21 -3.72 19.05
C THR A 240 19.97 -2.94 18.59
N PRO A 241 18.89 -3.59 18.13
CA PRO A 241 17.64 -2.91 17.82
C PRO A 241 17.05 -2.23 19.05
N ASP A 242 16.39 -1.10 18.84
CA ASP A 242 15.54 -0.51 19.85
C ASP A 242 14.16 -1.16 19.82
N TYR A 243 13.94 -2.11 20.70
CA TYR A 243 12.69 -2.87 20.73
C TYR A 243 11.48 -2.08 21.28
N THR A 244 11.64 -0.81 21.62
CA THR A 244 10.52 0.05 22.02
C THR A 244 9.72 0.60 20.86
N ILE A 245 10.26 0.48 19.62
CA ILE A 245 9.63 0.88 18.36
C ILE A 245 10.08 -0.04 17.23
N VAL A 246 9.18 -0.46 16.35
CA VAL A 246 9.56 -1.30 15.21
C VAL A 246 10.47 -0.53 14.26
N ASN A 247 11.62 -1.13 13.92
CA ASN A 247 12.41 -0.72 12.77
C ASN A 247 12.18 -1.71 11.63
N PRO A 248 11.44 -1.33 10.57
CA PRO A 248 11.12 -2.25 9.47
C PRO A 248 12.34 -2.91 8.83
N ARG A 249 13.50 -2.25 8.80
CA ARG A 249 14.75 -2.82 8.25
C ARG A 249 15.27 -4.01 9.08
N LYS A 250 14.87 -4.12 10.33
CA LYS A 250 15.26 -5.21 11.24
C LYS A 250 14.21 -6.34 11.32
N LEU A 251 13.11 -6.21 10.60
CA LEU A 251 12.11 -7.28 10.48
C LEU A 251 12.58 -8.38 9.51
N PRO A 252 12.12 -9.60 9.67
CA PRO A 252 12.24 -10.64 8.64
C PRO A 252 11.66 -10.14 7.31
N MET A 253 12.20 -10.62 6.19
CA MET A 253 11.84 -10.15 4.84
C MET A 253 10.34 -10.24 4.57
N ASP A 254 9.69 -11.32 4.97
CA ASP A 254 8.24 -11.48 4.78
C ASP A 254 7.44 -10.45 5.57
N ALA A 255 7.86 -10.10 6.78
CA ALA A 255 7.24 -9.05 7.57
C ALA A 255 7.45 -7.65 6.95
N GLN A 256 8.65 -7.39 6.37
CA GLN A 256 8.90 -6.18 5.58
C GLN A 256 7.95 -6.10 4.38
N ASN A 257 7.79 -7.20 3.64
CA ASN A 257 6.89 -7.27 2.49
C ASN A 257 5.41 -7.15 2.90
N ASN A 258 4.99 -7.77 4.02
CA ASN A 258 3.65 -7.63 4.58
C ASN A 258 3.30 -6.17 4.89
N LEU A 259 4.26 -5.42 5.42
CA LEU A 259 4.10 -4.00 5.72
C LEU A 259 3.78 -3.18 4.45
N CYS A 260 4.46 -3.46 3.34
CA CYS A 260 4.24 -2.75 2.07
C CYS A 260 2.97 -3.24 1.36
N GLN A 261 2.75 -4.56 1.31
CA GLN A 261 1.64 -5.14 0.54
C GLN A 261 0.27 -4.79 1.13
N ARG A 262 0.18 -4.39 2.40
CA ARG A 262 -1.06 -3.87 2.98
C ARG A 262 -1.73 -2.78 2.13
N CYS A 263 -0.94 -1.93 1.47
CA CYS A 263 -1.41 -0.83 0.63
C CYS A 263 -0.98 -0.95 -0.84
N HIS A 264 0.11 -1.68 -1.13
CA HIS A 264 0.71 -1.81 -2.46
C HIS A 264 0.45 -3.18 -3.11
N LEU A 265 -0.66 -3.83 -2.76
CA LEU A 265 -1.14 -5.07 -3.35
C LEU A 265 -2.53 -4.82 -3.96
N GLN A 266 -2.67 -5.05 -5.27
CA GLN A 266 -3.94 -4.88 -5.97
C GLN A 266 -4.84 -6.11 -5.76
N GLY A 267 -6.05 -5.89 -5.23
CA GLY A 267 -7.00 -6.97 -5.03
C GLY A 267 -8.21 -6.52 -4.23
N ILE A 268 -9.08 -7.46 -3.93
CA ILE A 268 -10.21 -7.28 -3.01
C ILE A 268 -9.76 -7.76 -1.64
N ALA A 269 -9.73 -6.85 -0.67
CA ALA A 269 -9.40 -7.17 0.71
C ALA A 269 -10.67 -7.61 1.48
N VAL A 270 -10.59 -8.80 2.07
CA VAL A 270 -11.64 -9.33 2.95
C VAL A 270 -11.06 -9.42 4.36
N LEU A 271 -11.64 -8.68 5.28
CA LEU A 271 -11.22 -8.68 6.69
C LEU A 271 -11.52 -10.02 7.35
N ASN A 272 -10.64 -10.46 8.23
CA ASN A 272 -10.93 -11.57 9.12
C ASN A 272 -11.97 -11.16 10.17
N ASP A 273 -12.65 -12.12 10.78
CA ASP A 273 -13.69 -11.89 11.78
C ASP A 273 -13.17 -11.00 12.92
N GLY A 274 -13.93 -9.95 13.21
CA GLY A 274 -13.62 -8.99 14.28
C GLY A 274 -12.46 -8.06 13.97
N LYS A 275 -11.91 -8.05 12.75
CA LYS A 275 -10.82 -7.16 12.33
C LYS A 275 -11.34 -5.94 11.59
N THR A 276 -10.52 -4.88 11.63
CA THR A 276 -10.71 -3.64 10.86
C THR A 276 -9.53 -3.44 9.91
N PHE A 277 -9.66 -2.51 8.96
CA PHE A 277 -8.56 -2.13 8.05
C PHE A 277 -7.37 -1.47 8.76
N PHE A 278 -7.48 -1.16 10.06
CA PHE A 278 -6.43 -0.52 10.85
C PHE A 278 -5.76 -1.45 11.88
N ASP A 279 -6.17 -2.73 11.96
CA ASP A 279 -5.66 -3.68 12.97
C ASP A 279 -4.36 -4.38 12.55
N PHE A 280 -3.91 -4.20 11.29
CA PHE A 280 -2.60 -4.69 10.88
C PHE A 280 -1.50 -3.88 11.57
N LEU A 281 -0.62 -4.58 12.29
CA LEU A 281 0.54 -4.01 12.96
C LEU A 281 1.85 -4.44 12.25
N PRO A 282 2.90 -3.58 12.27
CA PRO A 282 4.22 -3.96 11.80
C PRO A 282 4.70 -5.24 12.52
N SER A 283 5.46 -6.08 11.85
CA SER A 283 5.90 -7.42 12.28
C SER A 283 4.85 -8.54 12.21
N HIS A 284 3.57 -8.22 12.04
CA HIS A 284 2.53 -9.22 11.86
C HIS A 284 2.42 -9.69 10.40
N GLU A 285 1.84 -10.87 10.20
CA GLU A 285 1.47 -11.34 8.86
C GLU A 285 0.15 -10.68 8.45
N LEU A 286 0.08 -10.22 7.19
CA LEU A 286 -1.13 -9.57 6.67
C LEU A 286 -2.36 -10.47 6.76
N LYS A 287 -2.18 -11.78 6.55
CA LYS A 287 -3.27 -12.78 6.63
C LYS A 287 -3.90 -12.91 8.03
N GLN A 288 -3.29 -12.37 9.10
CA GLN A 288 -3.89 -12.32 10.43
C GLN A 288 -4.97 -11.24 10.56
N SER A 289 -4.94 -10.26 9.67
CA SER A 289 -5.91 -9.15 9.64
C SER A 289 -6.87 -9.26 8.47
N MET A 290 -6.38 -9.64 7.28
CA MET A 290 -7.18 -9.68 6.05
C MET A 290 -6.63 -10.67 5.03
N GLN A 291 -7.53 -11.18 4.17
CA GLN A 291 -7.18 -11.92 2.97
C GLN A 291 -7.30 -10.99 1.75
N VAL A 292 -6.35 -11.05 0.83
CA VAL A 292 -6.40 -10.26 -0.41
C VAL A 292 -6.57 -11.20 -1.59
N PHE A 293 -7.70 -11.09 -2.27
CA PHE A 293 -8.04 -11.86 -3.46
C PHE A 293 -7.63 -11.10 -4.71
N MET A 294 -6.65 -11.64 -5.42
CA MET A 294 -6.10 -11.02 -6.62
C MET A 294 -7.00 -11.24 -7.82
N PRO A 295 -7.25 -10.23 -8.66
CA PRO A 295 -8.05 -10.40 -9.87
C PRO A 295 -7.32 -11.31 -10.87
N GLN A 296 -8.07 -12.23 -11.48
CA GLN A 296 -7.60 -13.04 -12.60
C GLN A 296 -8.38 -12.63 -13.87
N TYR A 297 -7.74 -11.87 -14.73
CA TYR A 297 -8.29 -11.49 -16.03
C TYR A 297 -7.19 -11.58 -17.12
N SER A 298 -7.61 -11.69 -18.37
CA SER A 298 -6.67 -11.76 -19.49
C SER A 298 -5.74 -10.55 -19.53
N GLY A 299 -4.44 -10.79 -19.51
CA GLY A 299 -3.43 -9.73 -19.50
C GLY A 299 -3.11 -9.15 -18.09
N ALA A 300 -3.70 -9.66 -17.01
CA ALA A 300 -3.38 -9.25 -15.63
C ALA A 300 -1.88 -9.43 -15.30
N ASP A 301 -1.23 -10.37 -15.94
CA ASP A 301 0.19 -10.66 -15.81
C ASP A 301 1.10 -9.61 -16.45
N ARG A 302 0.60 -8.82 -17.40
CA ARG A 302 1.39 -7.86 -18.19
C ARG A 302 1.16 -6.41 -17.80
N ASN A 303 0.00 -6.08 -17.26
CA ASN A 303 -0.38 -4.70 -16.98
C ASN A 303 -0.13 -4.34 -15.51
N MET A 304 0.62 -3.27 -15.29
CA MET A 304 0.71 -2.65 -13.98
C MET A 304 -0.52 -1.78 -13.76
N ILE A 305 -1.24 -2.03 -12.67
CA ILE A 305 -2.34 -1.21 -12.19
C ILE A 305 -1.93 -0.51 -10.90
N MET A 306 -2.68 0.49 -10.50
CA MET A 306 -2.28 1.55 -9.56
C MET A 306 -1.59 1.07 -8.27
N ALA A 307 -1.95 -0.08 -7.70
CA ALA A 307 -1.40 -0.59 -6.45
C ALA A 307 -0.63 -1.91 -6.61
N SER A 308 -0.29 -2.32 -7.83
CA SER A 308 0.25 -3.65 -8.15
C SER A 308 1.77 -3.81 -7.97
N HIS A 309 2.40 -3.03 -7.08
CA HIS A 309 3.84 -3.03 -6.89
C HIS A 309 4.37 -4.36 -6.34
N VAL A 310 3.70 -4.92 -5.31
CA VAL A 310 4.20 -6.12 -4.63
C VAL A 310 4.07 -7.36 -5.49
N GLU A 311 2.93 -7.57 -6.16
CA GLU A 311 2.79 -8.72 -7.06
C GLU A 311 3.71 -8.62 -8.27
N ARG A 312 4.07 -7.42 -8.74
CA ARG A 312 5.07 -7.23 -9.80
C ARG A 312 6.46 -7.55 -9.31
N MET A 313 6.85 -7.04 -8.14
CA MET A 313 8.12 -7.39 -7.50
C MET A 313 8.25 -8.90 -7.35
N LYS A 314 7.23 -9.58 -6.79
CA LYS A 314 7.23 -11.03 -6.54
C LYS A 314 7.32 -11.87 -7.83
N ARG A 315 6.94 -11.33 -8.98
CA ARG A 315 7.08 -11.98 -10.31
C ARG A 315 8.41 -11.66 -10.98
N SER A 316 9.17 -10.70 -10.47
CA SER A 316 10.47 -10.37 -11.05
C SER A 316 11.48 -11.49 -10.83
N ARG A 317 12.38 -11.69 -11.78
CA ARG A 317 13.50 -12.64 -11.63
C ARG A 317 14.39 -12.27 -10.44
N CYS A 318 14.57 -10.98 -10.19
CA CYS A 318 15.31 -10.51 -9.02
C CYS A 318 14.76 -11.08 -7.72
N TYR A 319 13.43 -11.05 -7.53
CA TYR A 319 12.78 -11.61 -6.35
C TYR A 319 12.86 -13.14 -6.30
N LEU A 320 12.54 -13.80 -7.43
CA LEU A 320 12.48 -15.26 -7.51
C LEU A 320 13.84 -15.94 -7.31
N GLU A 321 14.90 -15.33 -7.82
CA GLU A 321 16.25 -15.90 -7.79
C GLU A 321 17.04 -15.49 -6.52
N SER A 322 16.76 -14.30 -5.95
CA SER A 322 17.54 -13.81 -4.80
C SER A 322 17.15 -14.47 -3.47
N GLY A 323 15.86 -14.85 -3.31
CA GLY A 323 15.33 -15.35 -2.04
C GLY A 323 15.34 -14.34 -0.88
N HIS A 324 15.91 -13.14 -1.07
CA HIS A 324 16.20 -12.17 -0.02
C HIS A 324 15.87 -10.71 -0.41
N MET A 325 14.81 -10.49 -1.20
CA MET A 325 14.46 -9.17 -1.68
C MET A 325 13.19 -8.64 -1.03
N SER A 326 13.27 -7.43 -0.51
CA SER A 326 12.10 -6.64 -0.09
C SER A 326 12.09 -5.27 -0.77
N CYS A 327 11.01 -4.52 -0.60
CA CYS A 327 10.89 -3.18 -1.20
C CYS A 327 12.01 -2.24 -0.75
N ILE A 328 12.46 -2.34 0.50
CA ILE A 328 13.55 -1.52 1.05
C ILE A 328 14.95 -1.95 0.62
N THR A 329 15.07 -3.01 -0.18
CA THR A 329 16.32 -3.35 -0.86
C THR A 329 16.71 -2.26 -1.87
N CYS A 330 15.71 -1.66 -2.55
CA CYS A 330 15.92 -0.64 -3.58
C CYS A 330 15.38 0.73 -3.18
N HIS A 331 14.40 0.81 -2.26
CA HIS A 331 13.71 2.05 -1.92
C HIS A 331 14.01 2.49 -0.48
N ASN A 332 14.29 3.80 -0.32
CA ASN A 332 14.21 4.42 1.00
C ASN A 332 12.81 5.04 1.16
N PRO A 333 11.93 4.47 2.04
CA PRO A 333 10.56 4.96 2.18
C PRO A 333 10.44 6.36 2.78
N HIS A 334 11.53 6.91 3.32
CA HIS A 334 11.59 8.26 3.89
C HIS A 334 12.00 9.34 2.89
N ILE A 335 12.36 8.97 1.66
CA ILE A 335 12.81 9.90 0.62
C ILE A 335 11.94 9.71 -0.62
N SER A 336 11.53 10.83 -1.23
CA SER A 336 10.74 10.78 -2.47
C SER A 336 11.58 10.18 -3.60
N VAL A 337 11.01 9.23 -4.32
CA VAL A 337 11.66 8.65 -5.52
C VAL A 337 11.95 9.72 -6.58
N ARG A 338 11.21 10.83 -6.59
CA ARG A 338 11.43 11.94 -7.53
C ARG A 338 12.68 12.77 -7.20
N SER A 339 13.06 12.81 -5.93
CA SER A 339 14.25 13.52 -5.47
C SER A 339 15.44 12.58 -5.20
N THR A 340 15.27 11.28 -5.42
CA THR A 340 16.34 10.29 -5.30
C THR A 340 17.15 10.29 -6.59
N ASP A 341 18.47 10.41 -6.48
CA ASP A 341 19.37 10.27 -7.62
C ASP A 341 19.18 8.87 -8.23
N PRO A 342 18.94 8.75 -9.55
CA PRO A 342 18.82 7.46 -10.24
C PRO A 342 20.01 6.53 -9.99
N GLU A 343 21.23 7.05 -9.74
CA GLU A 343 22.40 6.23 -9.42
C GLU A 343 22.23 5.43 -8.12
N VAL A 344 21.44 5.90 -7.17
CA VAL A 344 21.10 5.13 -5.95
C VAL A 344 20.42 3.80 -6.30
N PHE A 345 19.53 3.82 -7.29
CA PHE A 345 18.88 2.60 -7.78
C PHE A 345 19.84 1.72 -8.58
N ASN A 346 20.71 2.32 -9.39
CA ASN A 346 21.76 1.59 -10.12
C ASN A 346 22.71 0.88 -9.15
N ILE A 347 23.13 1.54 -8.07
CA ILE A 347 23.97 0.94 -7.02
C ILE A 347 23.25 -0.25 -6.39
N ALA A 348 21.94 -0.16 -6.12
CA ALA A 348 21.16 -1.28 -5.61
C ALA A 348 21.13 -2.46 -6.59
N CYS A 349 21.01 -2.21 -7.90
CA CYS A 349 21.11 -3.26 -8.92
C CYS A 349 22.52 -3.85 -8.98
N LYS A 350 23.54 -3.01 -8.99
CA LYS A 350 24.97 -3.41 -9.07
C LYS A 350 25.43 -4.19 -7.83
N SER A 351 24.76 -4.06 -6.68
CA SER A 351 25.07 -4.87 -5.49
C SER A 351 24.86 -6.37 -5.68
N CYS A 352 24.03 -6.77 -6.64
CA CYS A 352 23.79 -8.16 -7.03
C CYS A 352 24.34 -8.48 -8.44
N HIS A 353 24.36 -7.49 -9.33
CA HIS A 353 24.82 -7.60 -10.71
C HIS A 353 26.17 -6.93 -10.87
N ALA A 354 27.26 -7.59 -10.39
CA ALA A 354 28.61 -7.11 -10.57
C ALA A 354 28.94 -7.02 -12.08
N MET A 355 29.46 -5.85 -12.52
CA MET A 355 30.02 -5.72 -13.86
C MET A 355 31.39 -6.42 -13.91
N ASP A 356 31.75 -7.04 -15.03
CA ASP A 356 33.04 -7.67 -15.22
C ASP A 356 34.18 -6.66 -14.93
N GLY A 357 34.92 -6.91 -13.86
CA GLY A 357 36.08 -6.09 -13.46
C GLY A 357 36.16 -5.73 -11.97
N ASP A 358 35.06 -5.73 -11.23
CA ASP A 358 35.07 -5.47 -9.79
C ASP A 358 35.15 -6.76 -8.99
N ALA A 359 36.33 -7.33 -8.89
CA ALA A 359 36.62 -8.62 -8.23
C ALA A 359 36.37 -8.64 -6.70
N LYS A 360 35.70 -7.65 -6.11
CA LYS A 360 35.34 -7.61 -4.70
C LYS A 360 33.86 -7.69 -4.40
N ALA A 361 32.98 -7.65 -5.41
CA ALA A 361 31.56 -7.83 -5.24
C ALA A 361 31.18 -9.29 -5.47
N VAL A 362 30.94 -9.98 -4.40
CA VAL A 362 30.23 -11.27 -4.29
C VAL A 362 30.95 -12.50 -4.85
N ALA A 363 31.72 -13.12 -4.00
CA ALA A 363 32.36 -14.43 -4.21
C ALA A 363 31.39 -15.62 -4.33
N SER A 364 30.14 -15.46 -4.67
CA SER A 364 29.17 -16.58 -4.72
C SER A 364 28.09 -16.56 -5.81
N SER A 365 28.04 -15.59 -6.71
CA SER A 365 27.00 -15.66 -7.75
C SER A 365 27.55 -15.39 -9.15
N SER A 366 27.40 -16.36 -10.02
CA SER A 366 27.50 -16.28 -11.48
C SER A 366 26.36 -15.43 -12.08
N LEU A 367 25.93 -14.35 -11.43
CA LEU A 367 24.82 -13.52 -11.87
C LEU A 367 25.29 -12.45 -12.82
N HIS A 368 25.64 -12.84 -14.06
CA HIS A 368 25.80 -11.91 -15.16
C HIS A 368 24.43 -11.36 -15.59
N CYS A 369 24.40 -10.10 -16.03
CA CYS A 369 23.23 -9.53 -16.67
C CYS A 369 22.84 -10.41 -17.87
N THR A 370 21.71 -11.10 -17.79
CA THR A 370 21.19 -11.98 -18.85
C THR A 370 20.34 -11.25 -19.89
N ALA A 371 20.24 -9.92 -19.80
CA ALA A 371 19.55 -9.13 -20.81
C ALA A 371 20.23 -9.30 -22.19
N PRO A 372 19.46 -9.27 -23.30
CA PRO A 372 20.02 -9.30 -24.64
C PRO A 372 21.09 -8.22 -24.81
N GLU A 373 22.15 -8.53 -25.55
CA GLU A 373 23.27 -7.62 -25.76
C GLU A 373 22.84 -6.22 -26.23
N LYS A 374 21.85 -6.16 -27.14
CA LYS A 374 21.26 -4.88 -27.59
C LYS A 374 20.67 -4.06 -26.42
N THR A 375 20.03 -4.70 -25.44
CA THR A 375 19.47 -4.03 -24.27
C THR A 375 20.60 -3.56 -23.36
N ARG A 376 21.61 -4.37 -23.13
CA ARG A 376 22.80 -4.00 -22.32
C ARG A 376 23.54 -2.81 -22.91
N MET A 377 23.73 -2.78 -24.22
CA MET A 377 24.39 -1.66 -24.93
C MET A 377 23.52 -0.39 -24.93
N ALA A 378 22.20 -0.52 -24.97
CA ALA A 378 21.28 0.63 -24.98
C ALA A 378 21.18 1.33 -23.62
N VAL A 379 21.24 0.59 -22.50
CA VAL A 379 21.11 1.16 -21.15
C VAL A 379 22.47 1.52 -20.53
N GLY A 380 23.58 1.02 -21.05
CA GLY A 380 24.92 1.21 -20.49
C GLY A 380 24.95 0.81 -19.01
N ASP A 381 25.45 1.71 -18.16
CA ASP A 381 25.46 1.51 -16.70
C ASP A 381 24.13 1.91 -16.02
N ASN A 382 23.14 2.35 -16.77
CA ASN A 382 21.84 2.72 -16.25
C ASN A 382 20.88 1.51 -16.22
N CYS A 383 20.83 0.84 -15.08
CA CYS A 383 19.99 -0.34 -14.87
C CYS A 383 18.49 -0.02 -14.76
N THR A 384 18.15 1.25 -14.63
CA THR A 384 16.77 1.74 -14.39
C THR A 384 16.23 2.57 -15.57
N GLY A 385 17.02 2.77 -16.64
CA GLY A 385 16.68 3.55 -17.83
C GLY A 385 15.71 2.90 -18.79
#